data_28fd35613518df1ff0f2ace57da03cfc
#
_entry.id   28fd35613518df1ff0f2ace57da03cfc
#
_cell.length_a   1.000
_cell.length_b   1.000
_cell.length_c   1.000
_cell.angle_alpha   90.00
_cell.angle_beta   90.00
_cell.angle_gamma   90.00
#
_symmetry.space_group_name_H-M   'P 1'
#
loop_
_entity.id
_entity.type
_entity.pdbx_description
1 polymer ?
#
loop_
_entity_poly.entity_id
_entity_poly.type
_entity_poly.pdbx_seq_one_letter_code
_entity_poly.pdbx_strand_id
1 'polypeptide(L)'
;MKLPLCLLLVFAPAAAAEVLTVVDIAHADTAQVEQLKRIPGSDWWLEMGLQLAVIGPRDALREAAGTLGVLASFDDVDPAHLMLRARGCSEHAPEAGRLLAKGGRWELREVSAGEMQSLLLTDDHAWQPVKPNTSMARQYRLEPQRSTQAADPGVQQVVDRIDSARWFADVQTLAGWDRSSYGTTSLDAARDWIATQFSALGLSDGLQAFSMNGASGGTITRYNVSGAWIGSSLPDRWLIVGAHYDSRNATLSSTVNAPGAEDNASGCAGVIELARALLPSQPSRSILFVCYAGEEQGLKGSAAHVQSLIQASQRSSVDAVVIMDMIGYSADANLEALYESSASYNPYLLQFGAAAATYVPQLAVVTSTNPFGSDHVPYINAGVRTALAIENDWNDYPHYHRSTDTPANIGPNVQPMGAAILKTNAAVIAEIAGLDHAADPVFASGFEGR
;
A
#
# COMPACT_ATOMS: atom_id res chain seq x y z
N MET A 1 -42.81 67.05 -29.04
CA MET A 1 -41.73 66.14 -29.38
C MET A 1 -41.47 65.25 -28.15
N LYS A 2 -41.95 64.01 -28.16
CA LYS A 2 -41.71 63.04 -27.11
C LYS A 2 -40.60 62.12 -27.55
N LEU A 3 -39.45 62.13 -26.88
CA LEU A 3 -38.37 61.13 -27.09
C LEU A 3 -38.80 59.78 -26.56
N PRO A 4 -38.53 58.68 -27.26
CA PRO A 4 -38.76 57.33 -26.72
C PRO A 4 -37.62 56.98 -25.76
N LEU A 5 -37.98 56.50 -24.56
CA LEU A 5 -37.05 55.92 -23.55
C LEU A 5 -36.68 54.53 -24.06
N CYS A 6 -35.44 54.35 -24.54
CA CYS A 6 -34.86 53.04 -24.82
C CYS A 6 -34.53 52.35 -23.52
N LEU A 7 -35.28 51.34 -23.15
CA LEU A 7 -34.97 50.43 -22.02
C LEU A 7 -33.84 49.49 -22.48
N LEU A 8 -32.63 49.71 -22.05
CA LEU A 8 -31.54 48.74 -22.17
C LEU A 8 -31.82 47.58 -21.20
N LEU A 9 -32.30 46.46 -21.68
CA LEU A 9 -32.28 45.19 -20.98
C LEU A 9 -30.84 44.72 -20.86
N VAL A 10 -30.24 44.91 -19.69
CA VAL A 10 -28.96 44.27 -19.34
C VAL A 10 -29.31 42.83 -19.02
N PHE A 11 -29.06 41.93 -19.93
CA PHE A 11 -29.04 40.50 -19.66
C PHE A 11 -27.86 40.24 -18.71
N ALA A 12 -28.12 39.92 -17.45
CA ALA A 12 -27.12 39.31 -16.61
C ALA A 12 -26.74 37.97 -17.26
N PRO A 13 -25.45 37.67 -17.40
CA PRO A 13 -25.05 36.34 -17.88
C PRO A 13 -25.65 35.31 -16.95
N ALA A 14 -26.29 34.30 -17.50
CA ALA A 14 -26.76 33.15 -16.73
C ALA A 14 -25.53 32.60 -15.97
N ALA A 15 -25.68 32.44 -14.66
CA ALA A 15 -24.61 31.80 -13.87
C ALA A 15 -24.31 30.45 -14.52
N ALA A 16 -23.06 30.23 -14.90
CA ALA A 16 -22.64 28.93 -15.44
C ALA A 16 -22.96 27.86 -14.41
N ALA A 17 -23.52 26.74 -14.87
CA ALA A 17 -23.85 25.63 -13.97
C ALA A 17 -22.57 25.12 -13.31
N GLU A 18 -22.57 25.12 -11.99
CA GLU A 18 -21.46 24.54 -11.22
C GLU A 18 -21.54 23.02 -11.26
N VAL A 19 -20.40 22.39 -11.43
CA VAL A 19 -20.26 20.93 -11.47
C VAL A 19 -19.09 20.50 -10.60
N LEU A 20 -19.19 19.32 -9.98
CA LEU A 20 -18.04 18.66 -9.41
C LEU A 20 -17.31 17.93 -10.53
N THR A 21 -16.06 18.28 -10.78
CA THR A 21 -15.19 17.64 -11.77
C THR A 21 -14.03 16.96 -11.07
N VAL A 22 -13.78 15.71 -11.43
CA VAL A 22 -12.63 14.93 -10.95
C VAL A 22 -11.59 14.90 -12.06
N VAL A 23 -10.40 15.41 -11.76
CA VAL A 23 -9.28 15.51 -12.70
C VAL A 23 -8.18 14.55 -12.26
N ASP A 24 -7.61 13.80 -13.21
CA ASP A 24 -6.40 13.02 -13.01
C ASP A 24 -5.19 13.95 -12.92
N ILE A 25 -4.51 13.94 -11.79
CA ILE A 25 -3.33 14.76 -11.54
C ILE A 25 -2.04 13.93 -11.43
N ALA A 26 -2.07 12.65 -11.85
CA ALA A 26 -0.93 11.73 -11.78
C ALA A 26 0.32 12.28 -12.50
N HIS A 27 0.11 13.00 -13.60
CA HIS A 27 1.17 13.59 -14.40
C HIS A 27 1.20 15.13 -14.34
N ALA A 28 0.42 15.74 -13.43
CA ALA A 28 0.37 17.19 -13.27
C ALA A 28 1.56 17.68 -12.43
N ASP A 29 2.19 18.75 -12.86
CA ASP A 29 3.13 19.47 -12.01
C ASP A 29 2.39 20.30 -10.94
N THR A 30 3.14 20.77 -9.96
CA THR A 30 2.56 21.54 -8.84
C THR A 30 1.86 22.82 -9.34
N ALA A 31 2.36 23.48 -10.38
CA ALA A 31 1.75 24.71 -10.90
C ALA A 31 0.40 24.43 -11.55
N GLN A 32 0.29 23.33 -12.31
CA GLN A 32 -0.96 22.88 -12.92
C GLN A 32 -2.03 22.55 -11.86
N VAL A 33 -1.65 21.82 -10.81
CA VAL A 33 -2.56 21.50 -9.68
C VAL A 33 -3.03 22.78 -8.98
N GLU A 34 -2.12 23.70 -8.70
CA GLU A 34 -2.46 24.99 -8.06
C GLU A 34 -3.31 25.88 -8.96
N GLN A 35 -3.15 25.82 -10.28
CA GLN A 35 -4.00 26.52 -11.22
C GLN A 35 -5.44 25.99 -11.19
N LEU A 36 -5.62 24.67 -11.17
CA LEU A 36 -6.94 24.03 -11.03
C LEU A 36 -7.65 24.43 -9.74
N LYS A 37 -6.92 24.55 -8.63
CA LYS A 37 -7.47 24.97 -7.32
C LYS A 37 -7.90 26.43 -7.27
N ARG A 38 -7.46 27.27 -8.22
CA ARG A 38 -7.68 28.73 -8.22
C ARG A 38 -8.54 29.21 -9.39
N ILE A 39 -9.31 28.34 -10.00
CA ILE A 39 -10.23 28.71 -11.10
C ILE A 39 -11.25 29.71 -10.56
N PRO A 40 -11.49 30.85 -11.26
CA PRO A 40 -12.50 31.82 -10.85
C PRO A 40 -13.89 31.16 -10.77
N GLY A 41 -14.56 31.36 -9.65
CA GLY A 41 -15.85 30.72 -9.38
C GLY A 41 -15.74 29.29 -8.81
N SER A 42 -14.54 28.85 -8.43
CA SER A 42 -14.30 27.58 -7.75
C SER A 42 -13.84 27.86 -6.32
N ASP A 43 -14.73 27.67 -5.35
CA ASP A 43 -14.44 27.89 -3.93
C ASP A 43 -14.20 26.58 -3.15
N TRP A 44 -14.32 25.44 -3.84
CA TRP A 44 -14.22 24.13 -3.23
C TRP A 44 -13.34 23.19 -4.06
N TRP A 45 -12.36 22.59 -3.40
CA TRP A 45 -11.54 21.52 -3.97
C TRP A 45 -11.13 20.50 -2.89
N LEU A 46 -10.83 19.28 -3.35
CA LEU A 46 -10.29 18.20 -2.54
C LEU A 46 -9.27 17.40 -3.34
N GLU A 47 -8.04 17.33 -2.85
CA GLU A 47 -6.98 16.53 -3.45
C GLU A 47 -6.86 15.19 -2.71
N MET A 48 -6.97 14.08 -3.45
CA MET A 48 -6.91 12.71 -2.94
C MET A 48 -6.04 11.86 -3.86
N GLY A 49 -4.90 11.40 -3.36
CA GLY A 49 -3.99 10.57 -4.13
C GLY A 49 -3.55 11.22 -5.43
N LEU A 50 -3.89 10.61 -6.55
CA LEU A 50 -3.63 11.10 -7.91
C LEU A 50 -4.83 11.84 -8.51
N GLN A 51 -5.83 12.21 -7.73
CA GLN A 51 -7.05 12.86 -8.19
C GLN A 51 -7.28 14.18 -7.47
N LEU A 52 -7.83 15.15 -8.22
CA LEU A 52 -8.30 16.42 -7.70
C LEU A 52 -9.79 16.57 -8.04
N ALA A 53 -10.64 16.62 -7.03
CA ALA A 53 -12.05 16.99 -7.19
C ALA A 53 -12.20 18.50 -6.99
N VAL A 54 -12.87 19.18 -7.92
CA VAL A 54 -13.10 20.64 -7.89
C VAL A 54 -14.56 20.92 -8.22
N ILE A 55 -15.21 21.82 -7.47
CA ILE A 55 -16.53 22.35 -7.79
C ILE A 55 -16.34 23.73 -8.41
N GLY A 56 -16.92 23.94 -9.56
CA GLY A 56 -16.86 25.22 -10.26
C GLY A 56 -17.52 25.19 -11.65
N PRO A 57 -17.36 26.28 -12.44
CA PRO A 57 -17.95 26.36 -13.76
C PRO A 57 -17.38 25.31 -14.71
N ARG A 58 -18.24 24.48 -15.31
CA ARG A 58 -17.89 23.35 -16.17
C ARG A 58 -16.86 23.68 -17.23
N ASP A 59 -17.10 24.75 -18.00
CA ASP A 59 -16.25 25.10 -19.14
C ASP A 59 -14.86 25.58 -18.67
N ALA A 60 -14.80 26.35 -17.58
CA ALA A 60 -13.56 26.81 -17.00
C ALA A 60 -12.72 25.66 -16.43
N LEU A 61 -13.36 24.67 -15.77
CA LEU A 61 -12.70 23.46 -15.28
C LEU A 61 -12.15 22.61 -16.44
N ARG A 62 -12.91 22.45 -17.51
CA ARG A 62 -12.49 21.70 -18.70
C ARG A 62 -11.32 22.37 -19.42
N GLU A 63 -11.35 23.69 -19.54
CA GLU A 63 -10.26 24.47 -20.14
C GLU A 63 -8.98 24.38 -19.28
N ALA A 64 -9.10 24.56 -17.97
CA ALA A 64 -7.96 24.50 -17.05
C ALA A 64 -7.37 23.10 -16.93
N ALA A 65 -8.18 22.03 -17.00
CA ALA A 65 -7.68 20.66 -17.04
C ALA A 65 -6.79 20.42 -18.28
N GLY A 66 -7.08 21.07 -19.41
CA GLY A 66 -6.22 21.06 -20.60
C GLY A 66 -5.92 19.64 -21.08
N THR A 67 -4.66 19.23 -20.98
CA THR A 67 -4.20 17.88 -21.35
C THR A 67 -4.34 16.85 -20.24
N LEU A 68 -4.69 17.27 -19.01
CA LEU A 68 -4.96 16.37 -17.91
C LEU A 68 -6.30 15.64 -18.13
N GLY A 69 -6.37 14.39 -17.73
CA GLY A 69 -7.57 13.59 -17.90
C GLY A 69 -8.70 14.06 -16.97
N VAL A 70 -9.90 14.33 -17.53
CA VAL A 70 -11.11 14.46 -16.73
C VAL A 70 -11.70 13.06 -16.54
N LEU A 71 -11.67 12.55 -15.32
CA LEU A 71 -12.15 11.21 -14.98
C LEU A 71 -13.67 11.15 -14.89
N ALA A 72 -14.28 12.18 -14.29
CA ALA A 72 -15.72 12.28 -14.12
C ALA A 72 -16.17 13.74 -13.94
N SER A 73 -17.44 14.01 -14.25
CA SER A 73 -18.12 15.26 -13.90
C SER A 73 -19.54 14.97 -13.46
N PHE A 74 -19.97 15.63 -12.39
CA PHE A 74 -21.26 15.41 -11.74
C PHE A 74 -22.01 16.74 -11.63
N ASP A 75 -23.23 16.75 -12.14
CA ASP A 75 -24.17 17.84 -11.95
C ASP A 75 -24.87 17.72 -10.59
N ASP A 76 -25.36 18.82 -10.08
CA ASP A 76 -26.24 18.89 -8.91
C ASP A 76 -25.65 18.24 -7.63
N VAL A 77 -24.33 18.35 -7.42
CA VAL A 77 -23.68 17.89 -6.19
C VAL A 77 -23.81 18.96 -5.11
N ASP A 78 -24.36 18.57 -3.96
CA ASP A 78 -24.41 19.43 -2.79
C ASP A 78 -23.16 19.25 -1.91
N PRO A 79 -22.26 20.25 -1.82
CA PRO A 79 -21.05 20.15 -1.02
C PRO A 79 -21.30 19.86 0.47
N ALA A 80 -22.48 20.23 0.99
CA ALA A 80 -22.86 19.96 2.38
C ALA A 80 -23.13 18.47 2.66
N HIS A 81 -23.37 17.68 1.62
CA HIS A 81 -23.64 16.26 1.69
C HIS A 81 -22.43 15.39 1.28
N LEU A 82 -21.26 16.00 1.13
CA LEU A 82 -20.04 15.26 0.79
C LEU A 82 -19.37 14.68 2.03
N MET A 83 -19.09 13.39 1.96
CA MET A 83 -18.38 12.64 2.99
C MET A 83 -17.15 11.96 2.40
N LEU A 84 -16.12 11.84 3.21
CA LEU A 84 -14.98 10.97 2.96
C LEU A 84 -15.17 9.66 3.68
N ARG A 85 -14.93 8.57 2.96
CA ARG A 85 -14.80 7.24 3.51
C ARG A 85 -13.35 6.81 3.40
N ALA A 86 -12.73 6.49 4.53
CA ALA A 86 -11.44 5.85 4.54
C ALA A 86 -11.58 4.38 4.13
N ARG A 87 -10.61 3.85 3.38
CA ARG A 87 -10.47 2.44 3.07
C ARG A 87 -9.12 1.94 3.57
N GLY A 88 -9.14 0.83 4.28
CA GLY A 88 -7.95 0.22 4.83
C GLY A 88 -8.26 -1.19 5.32
N CYS A 89 -7.23 -1.99 5.56
CA CYS A 89 -7.38 -3.38 5.96
C CYS A 89 -8.17 -3.55 7.27
N SER A 90 -8.09 -2.60 8.18
CA SER A 90 -8.79 -2.62 9.47
C SER A 90 -10.16 -1.93 9.47
N GLU A 91 -10.61 -1.38 8.34
CA GLU A 91 -11.82 -0.57 8.30
C GLU A 91 -13.03 -1.32 7.72
N HIS A 92 -14.17 -1.23 8.40
CA HIS A 92 -15.35 -2.07 8.14
C HIS A 92 -16.61 -1.26 7.84
N ALA A 93 -16.46 0.04 7.55
CA ALA A 93 -17.59 0.93 7.32
C ALA A 93 -18.46 0.46 6.15
N PRO A 94 -19.78 0.45 6.32
CA PRO A 94 -20.70 0.13 5.24
C PRO A 94 -20.57 1.11 4.08
N GLU A 95 -20.82 0.64 2.86
CA GLU A 95 -20.96 1.53 1.72
C GLU A 95 -22.26 2.32 1.83
N ALA A 96 -22.18 3.64 1.64
CA ALA A 96 -23.33 4.53 1.63
C ALA A 96 -23.18 5.61 0.56
N GLY A 97 -24.27 6.13 0.05
CA GLY A 97 -24.31 7.20 -0.91
C GLY A 97 -23.73 6.88 -2.29
N ARG A 98 -23.61 7.91 -3.12
CA ARG A 98 -23.08 7.85 -4.48
C ARG A 98 -21.56 8.08 -4.46
N LEU A 99 -20.78 7.17 -5.03
CA LEU A 99 -19.35 7.34 -5.22
C LEU A 99 -19.09 8.41 -6.29
N LEU A 100 -18.25 9.38 -5.99
CA LEU A 100 -17.86 10.47 -6.89
C LEU A 100 -16.39 10.38 -7.32
N ALA A 101 -15.49 10.01 -6.38
CA ALA A 101 -14.07 9.87 -6.68
C ALA A 101 -13.43 8.85 -5.73
N LYS A 102 -12.33 8.22 -6.20
CA LYS A 102 -11.45 7.38 -5.39
C LYS A 102 -10.02 7.87 -5.57
N GLY A 103 -9.31 8.13 -4.50
CA GLY A 103 -7.92 8.55 -4.58
C GLY A 103 -7.15 8.23 -3.32
N GLY A 104 -6.02 7.56 -3.48
CA GLY A 104 -5.31 6.99 -2.35
C GLY A 104 -6.21 6.02 -1.60
N ARG A 105 -6.24 6.12 -0.27
CA ARG A 105 -7.12 5.30 0.59
C ARG A 105 -8.46 5.98 0.91
N TRP A 106 -8.95 6.85 0.05
CA TRP A 106 -10.14 7.65 0.29
C TRP A 106 -11.16 7.52 -0.83
N GLU A 107 -12.42 7.50 -0.46
CA GLU A 107 -13.55 7.66 -1.36
C GLU A 107 -14.28 8.95 -1.03
N LEU A 108 -14.50 9.78 -2.06
CA LEU A 108 -15.42 10.91 -1.97
C LEU A 108 -16.81 10.43 -2.35
N ARG A 109 -17.76 10.58 -1.44
CA ARG A 109 -19.12 10.14 -1.65
C ARG A 109 -20.13 11.25 -1.32
N GLU A 110 -21.20 11.30 -2.08
CA GLU A 110 -22.37 12.12 -1.77
C GLU A 110 -23.41 11.24 -1.07
N VAL A 111 -23.82 11.63 0.13
CA VAL A 111 -24.77 10.90 0.96
C VAL A 111 -26.01 11.76 1.23
N SER A 112 -27.14 11.14 1.54
CA SER A 112 -28.29 11.89 2.02
C SER A 112 -28.05 12.44 3.44
N ALA A 113 -28.81 13.47 3.83
CA ALA A 113 -28.71 14.04 5.19
C ALA A 113 -28.98 12.98 6.29
N GLY A 114 -29.89 12.04 6.04
CA GLY A 114 -30.17 10.95 6.98
C GLY A 114 -29.04 9.94 7.09
N GLU A 115 -28.42 9.55 5.98
CA GLU A 115 -27.23 8.69 5.96
C GLU A 115 -26.06 9.36 6.66
N MET A 116 -25.80 10.65 6.39
CA MET A 116 -24.71 11.40 7.03
C MET A 116 -24.85 11.37 8.55
N GLN A 117 -26.06 11.64 9.06
CA GLN A 117 -26.31 11.60 10.50
C GLN A 117 -26.04 10.21 11.09
N SER A 118 -26.47 9.15 10.41
CA SER A 118 -26.25 7.78 10.84
C SER A 118 -24.76 7.41 10.84
N LEU A 119 -24.02 7.79 9.79
CA LEU A 119 -22.60 7.49 9.64
C LEU A 119 -21.74 8.22 10.69
N LEU A 120 -22.09 9.44 11.07
CA LEU A 120 -21.39 10.21 12.10
C LEU A 120 -21.66 9.72 13.53
N LEU A 121 -22.70 8.91 13.74
CA LEU A 121 -23.04 8.30 15.02
C LEU A 121 -22.34 6.94 15.23
N THR A 122 -21.73 6.37 14.20
CA THR A 122 -20.95 5.15 14.35
C THR A 122 -19.60 5.45 15.01
N ASP A 123 -19.14 4.59 15.92
CA ASP A 123 -17.78 4.69 16.49
C ASP A 123 -16.68 4.34 15.45
N ASP A 124 -17.08 4.11 14.22
CA ASP A 124 -16.22 3.80 13.10
C ASP A 124 -15.72 5.11 12.48
N HIS A 125 -14.46 5.43 12.72
CA HIS A 125 -13.80 6.63 12.19
C HIS A 125 -13.57 6.60 10.68
N ALA A 126 -14.09 5.60 9.97
CA ALA A 126 -13.97 5.46 8.52
C ALA A 126 -14.70 6.57 7.75
N TRP A 127 -15.74 7.16 8.33
CA TRP A 127 -16.50 8.24 7.71
C TRP A 127 -16.24 9.57 8.39
N GLN A 128 -15.96 10.60 7.57
CA GLN A 128 -15.80 11.97 8.06
C GLN A 128 -16.38 12.98 7.06
N PRO A 129 -16.87 14.14 7.51
CA PRO A 129 -17.26 15.23 6.63
C PRO A 129 -16.06 15.73 5.83
N VAL A 130 -16.30 16.09 4.58
CA VAL A 130 -15.26 16.70 3.77
C VAL A 130 -14.91 18.08 4.32
N LYS A 131 -13.63 18.29 4.58
CA LYS A 131 -13.11 19.63 4.80
C LYS A 131 -12.68 20.19 3.44
N PRO A 132 -13.36 21.23 2.93
CA PRO A 132 -13.00 21.80 1.65
C PRO A 132 -11.60 22.39 1.66
N ASN A 133 -11.01 22.51 0.48
CA ASN A 133 -9.69 23.09 0.25
C ASN A 133 -8.57 22.37 1.01
N THR A 134 -8.63 21.03 0.97
CA THR A 134 -7.72 20.16 1.70
C THR A 134 -7.09 19.12 0.78
N SER A 135 -5.80 18.85 0.98
CA SER A 135 -5.11 17.67 0.43
C SER A 135 -5.15 16.56 1.48
N MET A 136 -5.81 15.44 1.17
CA MET A 136 -5.95 14.32 2.08
C MET A 136 -4.75 13.37 2.01
N ALA A 137 -4.46 12.83 0.84
CA ALA A 137 -3.35 11.92 0.64
C ALA A 137 -2.76 12.23 -0.73
N ARG A 138 -1.61 12.89 -0.77
CA ARG A 138 -0.95 13.16 -2.03
C ARG A 138 -0.09 11.97 -2.41
N GLN A 139 -0.33 11.47 -3.63
CA GLN A 139 0.51 10.48 -4.27
C GLN A 139 1.37 11.15 -5.35
N TYR A 140 2.53 10.58 -5.60
CA TYR A 140 3.46 11.06 -6.62
C TYR A 140 3.88 9.89 -7.48
N ARG A 141 3.57 9.95 -8.78
CA ARG A 141 4.15 9.02 -9.75
C ARG A 141 5.61 9.41 -9.96
N LEU A 142 6.52 8.51 -9.68
CA LEU A 142 7.93 8.75 -9.94
C LEU A 142 8.19 8.52 -11.42
N GLU A 143 8.65 9.56 -12.11
CA GLU A 143 9.16 9.39 -13.47
C GLU A 143 10.34 8.41 -13.43
N PRO A 144 10.39 7.43 -14.34
CA PRO A 144 11.53 6.53 -14.45
C PRO A 144 12.78 7.36 -14.77
N GLN A 145 13.48 7.81 -13.75
CA GLN A 145 14.79 8.41 -13.98
C GLN A 145 15.66 7.26 -14.45
N ARG A 146 16.09 7.32 -15.73
CA ARG A 146 17.11 6.39 -16.21
C ARG A 146 18.26 6.48 -15.23
N SER A 147 18.42 5.42 -14.46
CA SER A 147 19.57 5.33 -13.56
C SER A 147 20.84 5.51 -14.41
N THR A 148 21.60 6.54 -14.10
CA THR A 148 22.95 6.70 -14.67
C THR A 148 23.93 5.70 -14.02
N GLN A 149 23.49 5.02 -12.98
CA GLN A 149 24.23 4.02 -12.26
C GLN A 149 24.00 2.65 -12.93
N ALA A 150 25.08 1.99 -13.30
CA ALA A 150 25.01 0.61 -13.78
C ALA A 150 24.43 -0.29 -12.67
N ALA A 151 23.63 -1.28 -13.07
CA ALA A 151 23.14 -2.29 -12.14
C ALA A 151 24.30 -2.96 -11.40
N ASP A 152 24.20 -3.08 -10.09
CA ASP A 152 25.15 -3.86 -9.29
C ASP A 152 24.96 -5.35 -9.62
N PRO A 153 26.02 -6.07 -10.05
CA PRO A 153 25.89 -7.47 -10.44
C PRO A 153 25.43 -8.40 -9.31
N GLY A 154 25.81 -8.12 -8.05
CA GLY A 154 25.39 -8.90 -6.90
C GLY A 154 23.90 -8.69 -6.60
N VAL A 155 23.44 -7.44 -6.67
CA VAL A 155 22.02 -7.10 -6.54
C VAL A 155 21.22 -7.72 -7.69
N GLN A 156 21.74 -7.65 -8.94
CA GLN A 156 21.08 -8.27 -10.08
C GLN A 156 20.90 -9.79 -9.88
N GLN A 157 21.90 -10.47 -9.33
CA GLN A 157 21.77 -11.90 -9.02
C GLN A 157 20.65 -12.19 -8.01
N VAL A 158 20.47 -11.33 -6.99
CA VAL A 158 19.35 -11.46 -6.04
C VAL A 158 18.02 -11.29 -6.76
N VAL A 159 17.92 -10.25 -7.58
CA VAL A 159 16.72 -9.95 -8.39
C VAL A 159 16.36 -11.12 -9.32
N ASP A 160 17.36 -11.72 -9.97
CA ASP A 160 17.19 -12.84 -10.91
C ASP A 160 16.73 -14.14 -10.23
N ARG A 161 16.96 -14.30 -8.90
CA ARG A 161 16.50 -15.47 -8.13
C ARG A 161 15.02 -15.41 -7.77
N ILE A 162 14.33 -14.28 -7.94
CA ILE A 162 12.89 -14.18 -7.71
C ILE A 162 12.15 -15.02 -8.75
N ASP A 163 11.43 -16.02 -8.25
CA ASP A 163 10.65 -16.97 -9.05
C ASP A 163 9.15 -16.74 -8.79
N SER A 164 8.48 -16.12 -9.74
CA SER A 164 7.05 -15.78 -9.64
C SER A 164 6.14 -17.02 -9.59
N ALA A 165 6.55 -18.13 -10.23
CA ALA A 165 5.76 -19.34 -10.20
C ALA A 165 5.81 -20.03 -8.83
N ARG A 166 6.99 -20.08 -8.21
CA ARG A 166 7.19 -20.58 -6.84
C ARG A 166 6.46 -19.69 -5.82
N TRP A 167 6.61 -18.38 -5.92
CA TRP A 167 5.86 -17.44 -5.09
C TRP A 167 4.35 -17.69 -5.20
N PHE A 168 3.82 -17.81 -6.40
CA PHE A 168 2.39 -17.99 -6.60
C PHE A 168 1.89 -19.38 -6.11
N ALA A 169 2.72 -20.40 -6.17
CA ALA A 169 2.42 -21.70 -5.56
C ALA A 169 2.28 -21.61 -4.03
N ASP A 170 3.10 -20.77 -3.39
CA ASP A 170 2.99 -20.48 -1.96
C ASP A 170 1.72 -19.67 -1.64
N VAL A 171 1.35 -18.71 -2.49
CA VAL A 171 0.05 -17.98 -2.39
C VAL A 171 -1.11 -18.98 -2.43
N GLN A 172 -1.11 -19.91 -3.40
CA GLN A 172 -2.13 -20.93 -3.53
C GLN A 172 -2.22 -21.82 -2.28
N THR A 173 -1.07 -22.16 -1.70
CA THR A 173 -1.01 -22.97 -0.48
C THR A 173 -1.60 -22.22 0.71
N LEU A 174 -1.19 -20.97 0.95
CA LEU A 174 -1.71 -20.14 2.04
C LEU A 174 -3.21 -19.87 1.89
N ALA A 175 -3.68 -19.56 0.69
CA ALA A 175 -5.10 -19.32 0.41
C ALA A 175 -5.96 -20.58 0.55
N GLY A 176 -5.36 -21.76 0.69
CA GLY A 176 -6.05 -23.01 1.00
C GLY A 176 -6.58 -23.08 2.43
N TRP A 177 -6.20 -22.17 3.31
CA TRP A 177 -6.68 -22.07 4.69
C TRP A 177 -7.52 -20.80 4.92
N ASP A 178 -8.55 -20.94 5.75
CA ASP A 178 -9.30 -19.79 6.30
C ASP A 178 -8.47 -19.19 7.45
N ARG A 179 -7.71 -18.12 7.17
CA ARG A 179 -6.68 -17.61 8.08
C ARG A 179 -7.17 -16.50 9.01
N SER A 180 -8.48 -16.43 9.29
CA SER A 180 -9.00 -15.42 10.20
C SER A 180 -8.32 -15.50 11.58
N SER A 181 -7.86 -14.38 12.10
CA SER A 181 -7.25 -14.30 13.44
C SER A 181 -8.26 -14.56 14.57
N TYR A 182 -9.54 -14.63 14.29
CA TYR A 182 -10.54 -15.15 15.23
C TYR A 182 -10.66 -16.67 15.21
N GLY A 183 -10.18 -17.34 14.17
CA GLY A 183 -10.09 -18.79 14.06
C GLY A 183 -8.87 -19.37 14.81
N THR A 184 -8.74 -20.67 14.80
CA THR A 184 -7.59 -21.39 15.40
C THR A 184 -6.99 -22.40 14.44
N THR A 185 -7.68 -23.48 14.12
CA THR A 185 -7.12 -24.64 13.43
C THR A 185 -6.47 -24.28 12.09
N SER A 186 -7.17 -23.54 11.22
CA SER A 186 -6.65 -23.16 9.90
C SER A 186 -5.55 -22.09 10.01
N LEU A 187 -5.72 -21.12 10.92
CA LEU A 187 -4.68 -20.12 11.18
C LEU A 187 -3.40 -20.76 11.73
N ASP A 188 -3.54 -21.70 12.67
CA ASP A 188 -2.40 -22.44 13.24
C ASP A 188 -1.72 -23.32 12.19
N ALA A 189 -2.46 -23.94 11.28
CA ALA A 189 -1.90 -24.72 10.17
C ALA A 189 -1.07 -23.81 9.21
N ALA A 190 -1.56 -22.64 8.89
CA ALA A 190 -0.82 -21.66 8.08
C ALA A 190 0.45 -21.18 8.80
N ARG A 191 0.35 -20.86 10.11
CA ARG A 191 1.49 -20.52 10.97
C ARG A 191 2.58 -21.60 10.91
N ASP A 192 2.20 -22.84 11.13
CA ASP A 192 3.15 -23.97 11.21
C ASP A 192 3.77 -24.25 9.84
N TRP A 193 3.02 -24.06 8.77
CA TRP A 193 3.55 -24.16 7.41
C TRP A 193 4.59 -23.05 7.14
N ILE A 194 4.32 -21.79 7.51
CA ILE A 194 5.27 -20.67 7.36
C ILE A 194 6.55 -20.95 8.15
N ALA A 195 6.43 -21.40 9.42
CA ALA A 195 7.57 -21.77 10.25
C ALA A 195 8.42 -22.87 9.57
N THR A 196 7.75 -23.86 8.94
CA THR A 196 8.44 -24.93 8.18
C THR A 196 9.21 -24.36 6.99
N GLN A 197 8.66 -23.36 6.26
CA GLN A 197 9.38 -22.72 5.15
C GLN A 197 10.63 -22.00 5.65
N PHE A 198 10.56 -21.24 6.74
CA PHE A 198 11.72 -20.57 7.31
C PHE A 198 12.78 -21.54 7.83
N SER A 199 12.38 -22.60 8.52
CA SER A 199 13.28 -23.65 8.98
C SER A 199 13.97 -24.37 7.82
N ALA A 200 13.26 -24.65 6.74
CA ALA A 200 13.84 -25.28 5.53
C ALA A 200 14.90 -24.39 4.85
N LEU A 201 14.85 -23.08 5.05
CA LEU A 201 15.86 -22.13 4.59
C LEU A 201 17.04 -21.98 5.55
N GLY A 202 17.06 -22.72 6.67
CA GLY A 202 18.12 -22.62 7.69
C GLY A 202 18.02 -21.35 8.54
N LEU A 203 16.89 -20.68 8.55
CA LEU A 203 16.65 -19.53 9.40
C LEU A 203 16.36 -19.98 10.84
N SER A 204 16.76 -19.15 11.81
CA SER A 204 16.35 -19.34 13.19
C SER A 204 14.87 -18.95 13.32
N ASP A 205 14.00 -19.94 13.50
CA ASP A 205 12.56 -19.75 13.64
C ASP A 205 12.19 -19.14 14.99
N GLY A 206 11.13 -18.33 14.99
CA GLY A 206 10.58 -17.67 16.17
C GLY A 206 9.07 -17.59 16.12
N LEU A 207 8.45 -17.82 17.27
CA LEU A 207 7.03 -17.57 17.49
C LEU A 207 6.89 -16.53 18.59
N GLN A 208 6.35 -15.36 18.23
CA GLN A 208 6.05 -14.30 19.19
C GLN A 208 4.57 -14.31 19.54
N ALA A 209 4.26 -14.72 20.77
CA ALA A 209 2.89 -14.68 21.29
C ALA A 209 2.46 -13.25 21.63
N PHE A 210 1.22 -12.92 21.31
CA PHE A 210 0.57 -11.69 21.76
C PHE A 210 -0.91 -11.94 22.06
N SER A 211 -1.53 -11.02 22.80
CA SER A 211 -2.93 -11.10 23.19
C SER A 211 -3.77 -10.08 22.43
N MET A 212 -4.97 -10.48 22.02
CA MET A 212 -5.97 -9.61 21.40
C MET A 212 -7.38 -9.98 21.88
N ASN A 213 -8.35 -9.11 21.60
CA ASN A 213 -9.75 -9.40 21.89
C ASN A 213 -10.29 -10.48 20.92
N GLY A 214 -11.04 -11.44 21.44
CA GLY A 214 -11.77 -12.41 20.64
C GLY A 214 -13.07 -11.82 20.06
N ALA A 215 -13.59 -12.44 19.00
CA ALA A 215 -14.81 -12.00 18.30
C ALA A 215 -16.05 -11.94 19.22
N SER A 216 -16.14 -12.84 20.20
CA SER A 216 -17.24 -12.90 21.20
C SER A 216 -16.87 -12.25 22.53
N GLY A 217 -15.83 -11.42 22.55
CA GLY A 217 -15.22 -10.90 23.78
C GLY A 217 -14.21 -11.87 24.39
N GLY A 218 -13.61 -11.45 25.51
CA GLY A 218 -12.50 -12.18 26.15
C GLY A 218 -11.17 -11.97 25.41
N THR A 219 -10.11 -12.58 25.95
CA THR A 219 -8.75 -12.47 25.40
C THR A 219 -8.36 -13.76 24.74
N ILE A 220 -7.79 -13.67 23.54
CA ILE A 220 -7.22 -14.78 22.79
C ILE A 220 -5.74 -14.53 22.51
N THR A 221 -4.96 -15.60 22.40
CA THR A 221 -3.53 -15.52 22.06
C THR A 221 -3.34 -15.84 20.59
N ARG A 222 -2.48 -15.06 19.92
CA ARG A 222 -2.05 -15.25 18.54
C ARG A 222 -0.54 -15.15 18.43
N TYR A 223 0.01 -15.52 17.28
CA TYR A 223 1.45 -15.64 17.11
C TYR A 223 1.90 -14.96 15.81
N ASN A 224 2.89 -14.09 15.91
CA ASN A 224 3.71 -13.75 14.77
C ASN A 224 4.71 -14.88 14.51
N VAL A 225 4.97 -15.18 13.26
CA VAL A 225 5.93 -16.21 12.82
C VAL A 225 7.11 -15.53 12.18
N SER A 226 8.32 -15.87 12.60
CA SER A 226 9.52 -15.24 12.03
C SER A 226 10.63 -16.25 11.76
N GLY A 227 11.51 -15.88 10.82
CA GLY A 227 12.78 -16.53 10.57
C GLY A 227 13.90 -15.50 10.54
N ALA A 228 14.95 -15.69 11.32
CA ALA A 228 16.05 -14.75 11.41
C ALA A 228 17.30 -15.28 10.71
N TRP A 229 17.86 -14.45 9.83
CA TRP A 229 19.23 -14.54 9.31
C TRP A 229 20.14 -13.67 10.15
N ILE A 230 21.26 -14.22 10.62
CA ILE A 230 22.27 -13.43 11.32
C ILE A 230 23.33 -12.97 10.32
N GLY A 231 23.52 -11.67 10.24
CA GLY A 231 24.42 -11.03 9.29
C GLY A 231 25.86 -11.47 9.41
N SER A 232 26.55 -11.57 8.26
CA SER A 232 27.92 -12.07 8.19
C SER A 232 28.94 -11.12 8.83
N SER A 233 28.74 -9.80 8.74
CA SER A 233 29.71 -8.79 9.21
C SER A 233 29.09 -7.67 10.07
N LEU A 234 27.78 -7.47 10.00
CA LEU A 234 27.01 -6.47 10.78
C LEU A 234 25.83 -7.13 11.52
N PRO A 235 26.07 -8.15 12.38
CA PRO A 235 25.01 -8.96 12.99
C PRO A 235 24.07 -8.15 13.92
N ASP A 236 24.51 -7.03 14.46
CA ASP A 236 23.72 -6.17 15.36
C ASP A 236 22.86 -5.14 14.60
N ARG A 237 22.94 -5.10 13.27
CA ARG A 237 22.15 -4.21 12.41
C ARG A 237 21.10 -5.03 11.68
N TRP A 238 19.84 -4.62 11.80
CA TRP A 238 18.71 -5.41 11.35
C TRP A 238 17.91 -4.75 10.24
N LEU A 239 17.50 -5.57 9.30
CA LEU A 239 16.38 -5.28 8.41
C LEU A 239 15.19 -6.15 8.81
N ILE A 240 13.99 -5.65 8.60
CA ILE A 240 12.76 -6.42 8.80
C ILE A 240 12.00 -6.43 7.48
N VAL A 241 11.63 -7.64 7.05
CA VAL A 241 10.79 -7.88 5.87
C VAL A 241 9.54 -8.58 6.37
N GLY A 242 8.38 -7.93 6.21
CA GLY A 242 7.17 -8.42 6.83
C GLY A 242 5.93 -8.33 5.95
N ALA A 243 4.91 -9.11 6.32
CA ALA A 243 3.56 -9.09 5.79
C ALA A 243 2.63 -9.73 6.83
N HIS A 244 1.32 -9.51 6.77
CA HIS A 244 0.43 -10.31 7.60
C HIS A 244 0.04 -11.62 6.90
N TYR A 245 -0.25 -12.66 7.69
CA TYR A 245 -0.69 -13.95 7.17
C TYR A 245 -2.13 -14.27 7.52
N ASP A 246 -2.76 -13.51 8.40
CA ASP A 246 -4.19 -13.62 8.62
C ASP A 246 -4.97 -13.02 7.45
N SER A 247 -6.26 -13.34 7.40
CA SER A 247 -7.17 -12.93 6.34
C SER A 247 -8.58 -12.79 6.88
N ARG A 248 -9.46 -12.19 6.10
CA ARG A 248 -10.88 -12.05 6.45
C ARG A 248 -11.80 -12.20 5.24
N ASN A 249 -13.09 -12.30 5.50
CA ASN A 249 -14.11 -12.06 4.51
C ASN A 249 -14.93 -10.81 4.87
N ALA A 250 -16.03 -10.54 4.14
CA ALA A 250 -16.89 -9.38 4.40
C ALA A 250 -17.44 -9.29 5.83
N THR A 251 -17.45 -10.42 6.56
CA THR A 251 -17.84 -10.46 7.98
C THR A 251 -16.60 -10.65 8.83
N LEU A 252 -16.08 -9.59 9.43
CA LEU A 252 -14.82 -9.61 10.19
C LEU A 252 -14.75 -10.73 11.25
N SER A 253 -15.86 -11.00 11.94
CA SER A 253 -15.94 -12.05 12.95
C SER A 253 -16.02 -13.48 12.39
N SER A 254 -16.14 -13.65 11.05
CA SER A 254 -16.18 -14.97 10.44
C SER A 254 -14.82 -15.66 10.51
N THR A 255 -14.84 -16.97 10.76
CA THR A 255 -13.65 -17.83 10.79
C THR A 255 -13.61 -18.81 9.62
N VAL A 256 -14.51 -18.64 8.65
CA VAL A 256 -14.64 -19.51 7.48
C VAL A 256 -14.82 -18.68 6.21
N ASN A 257 -14.51 -19.26 5.06
CA ASN A 257 -14.58 -18.60 3.76
C ASN A 257 -13.75 -17.30 3.72
N ALA A 258 -12.56 -17.34 4.29
CA ALA A 258 -11.59 -16.25 4.32
C ALA A 258 -10.27 -16.68 3.67
N PRO A 259 -10.26 -16.97 2.35
CA PRO A 259 -9.05 -17.44 1.67
C PRO A 259 -7.95 -16.39 1.60
N GLY A 260 -8.28 -15.10 1.38
CA GLY A 260 -7.35 -13.99 1.40
C GLY A 260 -6.12 -14.23 0.52
N ALA A 261 -6.33 -14.53 -0.77
CA ALA A 261 -5.22 -14.88 -1.65
C ALA A 261 -4.36 -13.66 -1.98
N GLU A 262 -5.03 -12.56 -2.31
CA GLU A 262 -4.36 -11.27 -2.49
C GLU A 262 -4.11 -10.60 -1.13
N ASP A 263 -5.10 -10.62 -0.25
CA ASP A 263 -5.06 -10.00 1.06
C ASP A 263 -5.05 -11.04 2.22
N ASN A 264 -3.87 -11.50 2.74
CA ASN A 264 -2.54 -11.14 2.24
C ASN A 264 -1.64 -12.39 2.19
N ALA A 265 -2.14 -13.47 1.54
CA ALA A 265 -1.26 -14.60 1.22
C ALA A 265 -0.16 -14.14 0.25
N SER A 266 -0.45 -13.17 -0.63
CA SER A 266 0.49 -12.62 -1.60
C SER A 266 1.72 -12.02 -0.93
N GLY A 267 1.53 -11.17 0.07
CA GLY A 267 2.61 -10.55 0.83
C GLY A 267 3.39 -11.55 1.68
N CYS A 268 2.70 -12.45 2.41
CA CYS A 268 3.39 -13.45 3.24
C CYS A 268 4.21 -14.44 2.41
N ALA A 269 3.68 -14.94 1.28
CA ALA A 269 4.46 -15.71 0.30
C ALA A 269 5.66 -14.91 -0.24
N GLY A 270 5.47 -13.59 -0.41
CA GLY A 270 6.53 -12.67 -0.81
C GLY A 270 7.67 -12.58 0.21
N VAL A 271 7.36 -12.58 1.52
CA VAL A 271 8.39 -12.63 2.58
C VAL A 271 9.25 -13.89 2.45
N ILE A 272 8.62 -15.03 2.22
CA ILE A 272 9.32 -16.32 2.03
C ILE A 272 10.17 -16.30 0.76
N GLU A 273 9.64 -15.76 -0.33
CA GLU A 273 10.36 -15.69 -1.62
C GLU A 273 11.57 -14.75 -1.54
N LEU A 274 11.43 -13.60 -0.86
CA LEU A 274 12.56 -12.70 -0.60
C LEU A 274 13.65 -13.37 0.23
N ALA A 275 13.29 -14.18 1.23
CA ALA A 275 14.28 -14.97 1.98
C ALA A 275 15.05 -15.92 1.05
N ARG A 276 14.35 -16.66 0.18
CA ARG A 276 14.97 -17.57 -0.80
C ARG A 276 15.94 -16.86 -1.75
N ALA A 277 15.60 -15.64 -2.16
CA ALA A 277 16.43 -14.87 -3.09
C ALA A 277 17.67 -14.24 -2.44
N LEU A 278 17.54 -13.74 -1.21
CA LEU A 278 18.57 -12.98 -0.50
C LEU A 278 19.64 -13.86 0.15
N LEU A 279 19.23 -14.94 0.83
CA LEU A 279 20.11 -15.74 1.68
C LEU A 279 21.34 -16.33 0.96
N PRO A 280 21.27 -16.80 -0.32
CA PRO A 280 22.44 -17.27 -1.03
C PRO A 280 23.57 -16.25 -1.20
N SER A 281 23.25 -14.94 -1.09
CA SER A 281 24.23 -13.85 -1.19
C SER A 281 24.83 -13.45 0.17
N GLN A 282 24.53 -14.17 1.24
CA GLN A 282 25.06 -13.98 2.59
C GLN A 282 25.04 -12.51 3.05
N PRO A 283 23.86 -11.91 3.25
CA PRO A 283 23.74 -10.50 3.63
C PRO A 283 24.62 -10.15 4.84
N SER A 284 25.28 -8.99 4.78
CA SER A 284 26.13 -8.49 5.86
C SER A 284 25.37 -8.14 7.13
N ARG A 285 24.17 -7.57 6.97
CA ARG A 285 23.24 -7.27 8.08
C ARG A 285 22.33 -8.45 8.37
N SER A 286 21.87 -8.52 9.60
CA SER A 286 20.81 -9.44 10.01
C SER A 286 19.50 -9.06 9.35
N ILE A 287 18.69 -10.07 8.98
CA ILE A 287 17.36 -9.87 8.40
C ILE A 287 16.36 -10.72 9.19
N LEU A 288 15.31 -10.09 9.66
CA LEU A 288 14.14 -10.76 10.21
C LEU A 288 13.04 -10.81 9.14
N PHE A 289 12.68 -12.00 8.72
CA PHE A 289 11.52 -12.28 7.89
C PHE A 289 10.36 -12.62 8.81
N VAL A 290 9.23 -11.90 8.71
CA VAL A 290 8.13 -12.07 9.67
C VAL A 290 6.77 -12.01 9.01
N CYS A 291 5.89 -12.97 9.38
CA CYS A 291 4.48 -12.95 9.05
C CYS A 291 3.67 -12.65 10.31
N TYR A 292 2.88 -11.57 10.28
CA TYR A 292 2.07 -11.09 11.41
C TYR A 292 0.68 -11.72 11.41
N ALA A 293 0.09 -11.90 12.60
CA ALA A 293 -1.32 -12.21 12.76
C ALA A 293 -2.06 -10.99 13.32
N GLY A 294 -3.38 -10.95 13.16
CA GLY A 294 -4.22 -9.91 13.75
C GLY A 294 -4.05 -8.53 13.14
N GLU A 295 -3.56 -8.45 11.91
CA GLU A 295 -3.55 -7.22 11.11
C GLU A 295 -4.99 -6.76 10.90
N GLU A 296 -5.83 -7.66 10.40
CA GLU A 296 -7.25 -7.48 10.10
C GLU A 296 -8.11 -7.05 11.30
N GLN A 297 -7.60 -7.22 12.49
CA GLN A 297 -8.23 -6.79 13.73
C GLN A 297 -7.58 -5.52 14.30
N GLY A 298 -6.86 -4.76 13.48
CA GLY A 298 -6.24 -3.48 13.78
C GLY A 298 -4.78 -3.59 14.19
N LEU A 299 -3.95 -4.19 13.34
CA LEU A 299 -2.47 -4.18 13.39
C LEU A 299 -1.90 -4.80 14.69
N LYS A 300 -2.58 -5.82 15.26
CA LYS A 300 -2.24 -6.33 16.60
C LYS A 300 -0.87 -6.97 16.65
N GLY A 301 -0.52 -7.78 15.64
CA GLY A 301 0.75 -8.49 15.58
C GLY A 301 1.95 -7.57 15.39
N SER A 302 1.90 -6.68 14.42
CA SER A 302 2.96 -5.70 14.18
C SER A 302 3.15 -4.73 15.33
N ALA A 303 2.03 -4.26 15.94
CA ALA A 303 2.09 -3.43 17.15
C ALA A 303 2.76 -4.16 18.32
N ALA A 304 2.44 -5.44 18.53
CA ALA A 304 3.08 -6.27 19.55
C ALA A 304 4.59 -6.47 19.26
N HIS A 305 4.96 -6.67 18.00
CA HIS A 305 6.37 -6.80 17.61
C HIS A 305 7.13 -5.48 17.86
N VAL A 306 6.60 -4.35 17.43
CA VAL A 306 7.21 -3.03 17.70
C VAL A 306 7.36 -2.78 19.20
N GLN A 307 6.34 -3.13 19.99
CA GLN A 307 6.41 -2.98 21.44
C GLN A 307 7.54 -3.84 22.05
N SER A 308 7.77 -5.06 21.54
CA SER A 308 8.88 -5.90 22.00
C SER A 308 10.25 -5.30 21.66
N LEU A 309 10.41 -4.70 20.48
CA LEU A 309 11.64 -3.98 20.11
C LEU A 309 11.93 -2.79 21.03
N ILE A 310 10.88 -2.06 21.41
CA ILE A 310 11.00 -0.93 22.35
C ILE A 310 11.42 -1.42 23.73
N GLN A 311 10.77 -2.46 24.25
CA GLN A 311 11.05 -3.05 25.56
C GLN A 311 12.48 -3.63 25.64
N ALA A 312 12.93 -4.25 24.57
CA ALA A 312 14.29 -4.77 24.46
C ALA A 312 15.36 -3.71 24.15
N SER A 313 14.97 -2.44 23.97
CA SER A 313 15.84 -1.35 23.52
C SER A 313 16.54 -1.62 22.17
N GLN A 314 15.93 -2.46 21.31
CA GLN A 314 16.48 -2.88 20.00
C GLN A 314 15.99 -2.01 18.84
N ARG A 315 15.06 -1.09 19.07
CA ARG A 315 14.51 -0.24 17.99
C ARG A 315 15.59 0.47 17.17
N SER A 316 16.63 1.00 17.81
CA SER A 316 17.73 1.71 17.15
C SER A 316 18.68 0.81 16.33
N SER A 317 18.58 -0.50 16.52
CA SER A 317 19.33 -1.49 15.73
C SER A 317 18.64 -1.82 14.41
N VAL A 318 17.38 -1.40 14.22
CA VAL A 318 16.63 -1.61 12.97
C VAL A 318 16.94 -0.49 11.99
N ASP A 319 17.60 -0.85 10.88
CA ASP A 319 17.99 0.11 9.83
C ASP A 319 16.85 0.45 8.88
N ALA A 320 16.04 -0.55 8.52
CA ALA A 320 14.89 -0.36 7.67
C ALA A 320 13.88 -1.51 7.81
N VAL A 321 12.65 -1.22 7.45
CA VAL A 321 11.54 -2.17 7.39
C VAL A 321 10.87 -2.07 6.02
N VAL A 322 10.55 -3.21 5.41
CA VAL A 322 9.72 -3.33 4.22
C VAL A 322 8.52 -4.20 4.58
N ILE A 323 7.34 -3.66 4.48
CA ILE A 323 6.09 -4.39 4.65
C ILE A 323 5.44 -4.56 3.28
N MET A 324 4.92 -5.76 3.03
CA MET A 324 4.18 -6.08 1.82
C MET A 324 2.73 -6.39 2.16
N ASP A 325 1.83 -5.80 1.38
CA ASP A 325 0.41 -5.99 1.54
C ASP A 325 -0.26 -5.90 0.16
N MET A 326 -0.94 -6.97 -0.27
CA MET A 326 -1.57 -7.07 -1.59
C MET A 326 -0.59 -6.74 -2.74
N ILE A 327 0.18 -7.71 -3.20
CA ILE A 327 1.26 -7.45 -4.18
C ILE A 327 1.05 -8.13 -5.55
N GLY A 328 -0.10 -8.74 -5.81
CA GLY A 328 -0.32 -9.56 -7.00
C GLY A 328 -1.37 -9.04 -7.96
N TYR A 329 -2.34 -8.24 -7.52
CA TYR A 329 -3.39 -7.74 -8.39
C TYR A 329 -2.91 -6.59 -9.28
N SER A 330 -3.46 -6.52 -10.48
CA SER A 330 -3.38 -5.36 -11.35
C SER A 330 -4.65 -5.32 -12.21
N ALA A 331 -5.32 -4.19 -12.23
CA ALA A 331 -6.58 -3.99 -12.96
C ALA A 331 -6.39 -4.02 -14.48
N ASP A 332 -5.18 -3.69 -14.95
CA ASP A 332 -4.81 -3.68 -16.36
C ASP A 332 -3.39 -4.22 -16.59
N ALA A 333 -2.83 -4.01 -17.79
CA ALA A 333 -1.48 -4.47 -18.14
C ALA A 333 -0.36 -3.53 -17.64
N ASN A 334 -0.69 -2.37 -17.07
CA ASN A 334 0.29 -1.43 -16.54
C ASN A 334 0.59 -1.80 -15.09
N LEU A 335 1.80 -2.30 -14.85
CA LEU A 335 2.19 -2.69 -13.50
C LEU A 335 2.56 -1.44 -12.70
N GLU A 336 1.80 -1.15 -11.65
CA GLU A 336 2.02 -0.02 -10.76
C GLU A 336 2.07 -0.46 -9.30
N ALA A 337 3.10 -0.03 -8.59
CA ALA A 337 3.21 -0.25 -7.15
C ALA A 337 3.21 1.07 -6.39
N LEU A 338 2.44 1.13 -5.30
CA LEU A 338 2.46 2.20 -4.33
C LEU A 338 3.45 1.85 -3.22
N TYR A 339 4.42 2.74 -3.00
CA TYR A 339 5.28 2.71 -1.83
C TYR A 339 4.90 3.83 -0.87
N GLU A 340 4.56 3.47 0.35
CA GLU A 340 4.00 4.40 1.33
C GLU A 340 4.82 4.47 2.60
N SER A 341 5.03 5.70 3.11
CA SER A 341 5.72 5.96 4.37
C SER A 341 5.35 7.34 4.92
N SER A 342 5.98 7.78 6.00
CA SER A 342 5.89 9.17 6.44
C SER A 342 6.77 10.11 5.62
N ALA A 343 6.47 11.41 5.63
CA ALA A 343 7.25 12.42 4.93
C ALA A 343 8.74 12.42 5.35
N SER A 344 9.04 12.09 6.61
CA SER A 344 10.42 11.99 7.11
C SER A 344 11.24 10.89 6.42
N TYR A 345 10.58 9.89 5.86
CA TYR A 345 11.20 8.76 5.16
C TYR A 345 11.04 8.80 3.64
N ASN A 346 10.63 9.95 3.08
CA ASN A 346 10.54 10.11 1.63
C ASN A 346 11.82 9.71 0.87
N PRO A 347 13.05 10.02 1.36
CA PRO A 347 14.27 9.54 0.71
C PRO A 347 14.37 8.01 0.61
N TYR A 348 13.72 7.26 1.52
CA TYR A 348 13.64 5.82 1.47
C TYR A 348 12.67 5.34 0.37
N LEU A 349 11.54 6.03 0.20
CA LEU A 349 10.60 5.73 -0.89
C LEU A 349 11.25 5.94 -2.26
N LEU A 350 12.09 6.95 -2.42
CA LEU A 350 12.80 7.22 -3.68
C LEU A 350 13.78 6.10 -4.06
N GLN A 351 14.29 5.32 -3.10
CA GLN A 351 15.15 4.16 -3.39
C GLN A 351 14.40 3.07 -4.16
N PHE A 352 13.10 2.84 -3.85
CA PHE A 352 12.30 1.88 -4.60
C PHE A 352 12.08 2.34 -6.05
N GLY A 353 11.88 3.64 -6.28
CA GLY A 353 11.81 4.19 -7.65
C GLY A 353 13.11 4.01 -8.42
N ALA A 354 14.24 4.27 -7.79
CA ALA A 354 15.56 4.07 -8.40
C ALA A 354 15.85 2.58 -8.69
N ALA A 355 15.49 1.70 -7.76
CA ALA A 355 15.63 0.25 -7.94
C ALA A 355 14.72 -0.27 -9.06
N ALA A 356 13.45 0.16 -9.11
CA ALA A 356 12.56 -0.19 -10.21
C ALA A 356 13.11 0.28 -11.56
N ALA A 357 13.55 1.53 -11.66
CA ALA A 357 14.13 2.06 -12.90
C ALA A 357 15.39 1.28 -13.37
N THR A 358 16.16 0.73 -12.44
CA THR A 358 17.40 0.00 -12.72
C THR A 358 17.15 -1.48 -13.04
N TYR A 359 16.35 -2.16 -12.22
CA TYR A 359 16.22 -3.61 -12.24
C TYR A 359 14.86 -4.11 -12.77
N VAL A 360 13.82 -3.27 -12.75
CA VAL A 360 12.44 -3.65 -13.08
C VAL A 360 11.75 -2.51 -13.88
N PRO A 361 12.28 -2.08 -15.02
CA PRO A 361 11.85 -0.85 -15.71
C PRO A 361 10.39 -0.88 -16.21
N GLN A 362 9.72 -2.04 -16.17
CA GLN A 362 8.30 -2.17 -16.48
C GLN A 362 7.38 -1.81 -15.30
N LEU A 363 7.91 -1.65 -14.07
CA LEU A 363 7.11 -1.27 -12.91
C LEU A 363 7.09 0.25 -12.76
N ALA A 364 5.92 0.84 -12.83
CA ALA A 364 5.73 2.22 -12.42
C ALA A 364 5.64 2.31 -10.89
N VAL A 365 6.40 3.25 -10.32
CA VAL A 365 6.41 3.47 -8.88
C VAL A 365 5.64 4.73 -8.54
N VAL A 366 4.64 4.57 -7.68
CA VAL A 366 3.89 5.66 -7.06
C VAL A 366 4.32 5.74 -5.60
N THR A 367 4.45 6.94 -5.05
CA THR A 367 4.80 7.13 -3.64
C THR A 367 3.74 7.95 -2.91
N SER A 368 3.56 7.65 -1.62
CA SER A 368 2.70 8.43 -0.71
C SER A 368 3.43 8.68 0.60
N THR A 369 3.29 9.88 1.14
CA THR A 369 3.82 10.25 2.46
C THR A 369 2.74 10.34 3.54
N ASN A 370 1.58 9.75 3.29
CA ASN A 370 0.48 9.64 4.23
C ASN A 370 0.24 8.16 4.59
N PRO A 371 1.03 7.59 5.50
CA PRO A 371 0.95 6.17 5.85
C PRO A 371 -0.38 5.85 6.54
N PHE A 372 -1.04 4.78 6.10
CA PHE A 372 -2.34 4.41 6.63
C PHE A 372 -2.63 2.90 6.48
N GLY A 373 -3.19 2.30 7.52
CA GLY A 373 -3.99 1.08 7.44
C GLY A 373 -3.26 -0.22 7.10
N SER A 374 -1.95 -0.39 7.45
CA SER A 374 -1.29 -1.70 7.40
C SER A 374 -0.10 -1.77 8.39
N ASP A 375 0.58 -2.90 8.47
CA ASP A 375 1.62 -3.24 9.46
C ASP A 375 2.86 -2.32 9.47
N HIS A 376 3.03 -1.45 8.49
CA HIS A 376 4.07 -0.42 8.47
C HIS A 376 3.81 0.72 9.47
N VAL A 377 2.53 0.98 9.80
CA VAL A 377 2.13 2.12 10.65
C VAL A 377 2.69 2.03 12.07
N PRO A 378 2.63 0.91 12.79
CA PRO A 378 3.24 0.80 14.12
C PRO A 378 4.74 1.10 14.13
N TYR A 379 5.48 0.70 13.11
CA TYR A 379 6.92 0.98 12.99
C TYR A 379 7.20 2.47 12.75
N ILE A 380 6.45 3.09 11.82
CA ILE A 380 6.55 4.53 11.55
C ILE A 380 6.27 5.34 12.81
N ASN A 381 5.21 4.99 13.55
CA ASN A 381 4.84 5.64 14.80
C ASN A 381 5.91 5.47 15.89
N ALA A 382 6.67 4.39 15.84
CA ALA A 382 7.83 4.18 16.71
C ALA A 382 9.11 4.88 16.21
N GLY A 383 9.07 5.59 15.09
CA GLY A 383 10.22 6.29 14.53
C GLY A 383 11.22 5.36 13.85
N VAL A 384 10.76 4.24 13.28
CA VAL A 384 11.57 3.31 12.49
C VAL A 384 11.35 3.59 11.00
N ARG A 385 12.42 3.63 10.22
CA ARG A 385 12.38 3.83 8.76
C ARG A 385 11.69 2.64 8.10
N THR A 386 10.47 2.84 7.64
CA THR A 386 9.60 1.77 7.13
C THR A 386 8.95 2.20 5.83
N ALA A 387 8.77 1.27 4.90
CA ALA A 387 7.95 1.44 3.71
C ALA A 387 6.93 0.29 3.62
N LEU A 388 5.71 0.60 3.21
CA LEU A 388 4.75 -0.34 2.68
C LEU A 388 4.99 -0.48 1.18
N ALA A 389 4.95 -1.68 0.65
CA ALA A 389 4.85 -2.00 -0.76
C ALA A 389 3.49 -2.67 -1.01
N ILE A 390 2.66 -2.04 -1.82
CA ILE A 390 1.32 -2.51 -2.19
C ILE A 390 1.12 -2.24 -3.68
N GLU A 391 0.34 -3.06 -4.37
CA GLU A 391 -0.07 -2.74 -5.73
C GLU A 391 -0.98 -1.51 -5.75
N ASN A 392 -0.95 -0.70 -6.82
CA ASN A 392 -1.62 0.60 -6.80
C ASN A 392 -3.11 0.53 -7.17
N ASP A 393 -3.59 -0.61 -7.65
CA ASP A 393 -4.98 -0.84 -8.04
C ASP A 393 -5.82 -1.50 -6.94
N TRP A 394 -5.26 -1.70 -5.73
CA TRP A 394 -5.90 -2.40 -4.61
C TRP A 394 -7.32 -1.90 -4.31
N ASN A 395 -7.58 -0.61 -4.55
CA ASN A 395 -8.90 0.01 -4.40
C ASN A 395 -9.93 -0.51 -5.40
N ASP A 396 -9.48 -0.99 -6.53
CA ASP A 396 -10.31 -1.50 -7.62
C ASP A 396 -10.37 -3.02 -7.62
N TYR A 397 -9.66 -3.69 -6.70
CA TYR A 397 -9.72 -5.13 -6.54
C TYR A 397 -11.13 -5.57 -6.10
N PRO A 398 -11.88 -6.30 -6.95
CA PRO A 398 -13.30 -6.55 -6.70
C PRO A 398 -13.54 -7.60 -5.61
N HIS A 399 -12.50 -8.33 -5.20
CA HIS A 399 -12.56 -9.41 -4.23
C HIS A 399 -11.99 -9.02 -2.85
N TYR A 400 -11.58 -7.78 -2.68
CA TYR A 400 -11.01 -7.26 -1.43
C TYR A 400 -11.94 -7.51 -0.24
N HIS A 401 -11.43 -8.15 0.82
CA HIS A 401 -12.16 -8.56 2.02
C HIS A 401 -13.39 -9.45 1.72
N ARG A 402 -13.31 -10.33 0.74
CA ARG A 402 -14.41 -11.20 0.36
C ARG A 402 -14.00 -12.68 0.37
N SER A 403 -14.98 -13.56 0.53
CA SER A 403 -14.79 -15.01 0.34
C SER A 403 -14.37 -15.40 -1.07
N THR A 404 -14.45 -14.48 -2.01
CA THR A 404 -14.03 -14.64 -3.40
C THR A 404 -12.58 -14.19 -3.64
N ASP A 405 -11.85 -13.72 -2.62
CA ASP A 405 -10.40 -13.46 -2.71
C ASP A 405 -9.64 -14.79 -2.76
N THR A 406 -9.63 -15.39 -3.93
CA THR A 406 -9.01 -16.69 -4.20
C THR A 406 -7.91 -16.55 -5.26
N PRO A 407 -6.94 -17.46 -5.34
CA PRO A 407 -5.87 -17.37 -6.32
C PRO A 407 -6.35 -17.26 -7.78
N ALA A 408 -7.51 -17.87 -8.10
CA ALA A 408 -8.09 -17.79 -9.44
C ALA A 408 -8.65 -16.39 -9.78
N ASN A 409 -8.94 -15.58 -8.78
CA ASN A 409 -9.61 -14.30 -8.92
C ASN A 409 -8.65 -13.09 -8.77
N ILE A 410 -7.38 -13.29 -8.43
CA ILE A 410 -6.39 -12.19 -8.41
C ILE A 410 -6.21 -11.62 -9.83
N GLY A 411 -6.34 -12.44 -10.85
CA GLY A 411 -6.32 -11.96 -12.24
C GLY A 411 -5.12 -12.44 -13.03
N PRO A 412 -5.09 -12.13 -14.34
CA PRO A 412 -4.10 -12.68 -15.27
C PRO A 412 -2.69 -12.10 -15.06
N ASN A 413 -2.58 -10.94 -14.41
CA ASN A 413 -1.31 -10.23 -14.20
C ASN A 413 -0.64 -10.58 -12.86
N VAL A 414 -1.18 -11.54 -12.08
CA VAL A 414 -0.70 -11.85 -10.73
C VAL A 414 0.79 -12.15 -10.67
N GLN A 415 1.32 -13.01 -11.53
CA GLN A 415 2.73 -13.34 -11.51
C GLN A 415 3.64 -12.20 -12.01
N PRO A 416 3.34 -11.51 -13.11
CA PRO A 416 4.06 -10.31 -13.51
C PRO A 416 4.09 -9.22 -12.43
N MET A 417 2.95 -8.95 -11.77
CA MET A 417 2.84 -7.91 -10.74
C MET A 417 3.63 -8.29 -9.48
N GLY A 418 3.40 -9.50 -8.93
CA GLY A 418 4.15 -9.99 -7.77
C GLY A 418 5.65 -10.04 -8.03
N ALA A 419 6.08 -10.53 -9.21
CA ALA A 419 7.48 -10.53 -9.57
C ALA A 419 8.07 -9.10 -9.62
N ALA A 420 7.34 -8.14 -10.16
CA ALA A 420 7.83 -6.76 -10.28
C ALA A 420 8.04 -6.11 -8.91
N ILE A 421 7.09 -6.24 -7.99
CA ILE A 421 7.22 -5.73 -6.62
C ILE A 421 8.33 -6.48 -5.86
N LEU A 422 8.36 -7.81 -5.92
CA LEU A 422 9.36 -8.62 -5.22
C LEU A 422 10.78 -8.32 -5.70
N LYS A 423 11.00 -8.18 -7.00
CA LYS A 423 12.30 -7.82 -7.58
C LYS A 423 12.75 -6.43 -7.14
N THR A 424 11.85 -5.46 -7.12
CA THR A 424 12.15 -4.11 -6.65
C THR A 424 12.51 -4.11 -5.16
N ASN A 425 11.72 -4.80 -4.33
CA ASN A 425 12.00 -4.96 -2.91
C ASN A 425 13.30 -5.71 -2.66
N ALA A 426 13.56 -6.78 -3.42
CA ALA A 426 14.80 -7.56 -3.34
C ALA A 426 16.04 -6.68 -3.61
N ALA A 427 15.99 -5.81 -4.63
CA ALA A 427 17.05 -4.88 -4.93
C ALA A 427 17.33 -3.92 -3.78
N VAL A 428 16.28 -3.23 -3.27
CA VAL A 428 16.45 -2.28 -2.16
C VAL A 428 16.95 -2.96 -0.88
N ILE A 429 16.40 -4.14 -0.57
CA ILE A 429 16.84 -4.90 0.60
C ILE A 429 18.28 -5.33 0.46
N ALA A 430 18.70 -5.84 -0.72
CA ALA A 430 20.06 -6.27 -1.00
C ALA A 430 21.06 -5.10 -0.87
N GLU A 431 20.74 -3.93 -1.42
CA GLU A 431 21.57 -2.73 -1.30
C GLU A 431 21.76 -2.29 0.17
N ILE A 432 20.68 -2.30 0.98
CA ILE A 432 20.76 -1.90 2.39
C ILE A 432 21.42 -2.98 3.23
N ALA A 433 21.11 -4.25 2.99
CA ALA A 433 21.69 -5.38 3.74
C ALA A 433 23.22 -5.46 3.56
N GLY A 434 23.69 -5.02 2.40
CA GLY A 434 25.06 -5.23 1.95
C GLY A 434 25.29 -6.71 1.64
N LEU A 435 25.76 -6.99 0.44
CA LEU A 435 26.06 -8.36 0.01
C LEU A 435 27.54 -8.64 0.25
N ASP A 436 27.85 -9.83 0.75
CA ASP A 436 29.23 -10.26 0.88
C ASP A 436 29.75 -10.84 -0.47
N HIS A 437 30.38 -10.01 -1.27
CA HIS A 437 30.94 -10.39 -2.58
C HIS A 437 32.07 -11.41 -2.50
N ALA A 438 32.55 -11.73 -1.29
CA ALA A 438 33.62 -12.74 -1.11
C ALA A 438 33.17 -14.18 -1.41
N ALA A 439 31.85 -14.43 -1.51
CA ALA A 439 31.31 -15.75 -1.83
C ALA A 439 31.16 -16.00 -3.35
N ASP A 440 31.41 -15.00 -4.21
CA ASP A 440 31.31 -15.15 -5.65
C ASP A 440 32.67 -15.65 -6.21
N PRO A 441 32.74 -16.86 -6.81
CA PRO A 441 34.00 -17.39 -7.37
C PRO A 441 34.59 -16.51 -8.49
N VAL A 442 33.81 -15.58 -9.06
CA VAL A 442 34.28 -14.61 -10.05
C VAL A 442 35.12 -13.50 -9.40
N PHE A 443 34.85 -13.13 -8.14
CA PHE A 443 35.63 -12.11 -7.41
C PHE A 443 36.80 -12.70 -6.61
N ALA A 444 36.71 -13.97 -6.21
CA ALA A 444 37.83 -14.67 -5.50
C ALA A 444 39.08 -14.85 -6.37
N SER A 445 38.96 -14.82 -7.70
CA SER A 445 40.11 -14.99 -8.63
C SER A 445 40.80 -13.69 -9.04
N GLY A 446 40.29 -12.51 -8.63
CA GLY A 446 40.79 -11.20 -9.09
C GLY A 446 41.82 -10.51 -8.18
N PHE A 447 42.11 -11.05 -6.98
CA PHE A 447 43.04 -10.41 -6.01
C PHE A 447 44.36 -11.13 -5.75
N GLU A 448 44.64 -12.22 -6.45
CA GLU A 448 45.99 -12.81 -6.46
C GLU A 448 46.77 -12.38 -7.71
N GLY A 449 47.30 -11.18 -7.69
CA GLY A 449 48.23 -10.78 -8.71
C GLY A 449 48.30 -9.29 -9.02
N ARG A 450 48.80 -8.50 -8.07
CA ARG A 450 49.69 -7.35 -8.37
C ARG A 450 50.46 -6.92 -7.13
#